data_9ea7e4afe1ded188628171c770a056d3
#
_entry.id   9ea7e4afe1ded188628171c770a056d3
#
_cell.length_a   1.000
_cell.length_b   1.000
_cell.length_c   1.000
_cell.angle_alpha   90.00
_cell.angle_beta   90.00
_cell.angle_gamma   90.00
#
_symmetry.space_group_name_H-M   'P 1'
#
loop_
_entity.id
_entity.type
_entity.pdbx_description
1 polymer ?
#
loop_
_entity_poly.entity_id
_entity_poly.type
_entity_poly.pdbx_seq_one_letter_code
_entity_poly.pdbx_strand_id
1 'polypeptide(L)'
;MKLIKSFLVLTAVAMSLVACSDNQKTKPYLKFMGGGLTFNYRYSKATMVVVVKTVTPMNEGGKIQAQFEIPGELAVQIVELPINPESLIYKLESKALLGIKKDVPLHVSVLAFDEKNVQLDQIKTQFISDIDQDTLPTKPLMDPNKPGYYPLPENMK
;
A
#
# COMPACT_ATOMS: atom_id res chain seq x y z
N MET A 1 -49.06 -25.49 -46.91
CA MET A 1 -49.44 -24.37 -46.02
C MET A 1 -49.71 -24.90 -44.64
N LYS A 2 -48.66 -25.05 -43.81
CA LYS A 2 -48.69 -25.41 -42.34
C LYS A 2 -47.30 -25.82 -41.93
N LEU A 3 -46.38 -24.84 -41.77
CA LEU A 3 -45.05 -25.08 -41.24
C LEU A 3 -44.34 -23.76 -40.80
N ILE A 4 -45.06 -22.82 -40.17
CA ILE A 4 -44.44 -21.58 -39.62
C ILE A 4 -45.17 -21.24 -38.32
N LYS A 5 -45.10 -22.10 -37.31
CA LYS A 5 -45.62 -21.76 -35.98
C LYS A 5 -44.81 -22.41 -34.81
N SER A 6 -43.60 -22.87 -35.04
CA SER A 6 -42.86 -23.60 -33.97
C SER A 6 -41.46 -23.04 -33.67
N PHE A 7 -41.18 -21.78 -34.01
CA PHE A 7 -39.82 -21.24 -33.85
C PHE A 7 -39.75 -20.00 -32.95
N LEU A 8 -40.75 -19.76 -32.13
CA LEU A 8 -40.83 -18.50 -31.36
C LEU A 8 -40.97 -18.70 -29.84
N VAL A 9 -40.55 -19.82 -29.29
CA VAL A 9 -40.63 -20.09 -27.83
C VAL A 9 -39.28 -20.44 -27.20
N LEU A 10 -38.16 -20.39 -27.92
CA LEU A 10 -36.85 -20.85 -27.36
C LEU A 10 -35.83 -19.71 -27.10
N THR A 11 -36.28 -18.45 -27.00
CA THR A 11 -35.36 -17.31 -26.81
C THR A 11 -35.59 -16.50 -25.51
N ALA A 12 -36.31 -17.04 -24.54
CA ALA A 12 -36.70 -16.28 -23.34
C ALA A 12 -36.16 -16.81 -22.00
N VAL A 13 -35.09 -17.62 -21.97
CA VAL A 13 -34.57 -18.18 -20.71
C VAL A 13 -33.08 -17.88 -20.47
N ALA A 14 -32.47 -16.96 -21.19
CA ALA A 14 -31.02 -16.69 -21.05
C ALA A 14 -30.69 -15.30 -20.45
N MET A 15 -31.54 -14.72 -19.62
CA MET A 15 -31.24 -13.44 -18.96
C MET A 15 -31.71 -13.42 -17.50
N SER A 16 -31.05 -14.14 -16.63
CA SER A 16 -31.18 -13.91 -15.18
C SER A 16 -30.04 -14.51 -14.39
N LEU A 17 -28.78 -14.18 -14.77
CA LEU A 17 -27.62 -14.28 -13.88
C LEU A 17 -27.00 -12.90 -13.74
N VAL A 18 -27.80 -11.92 -13.33
CA VAL A 18 -27.29 -10.76 -12.64
C VAL A 18 -26.92 -11.28 -11.25
N ALA A 19 -25.69 -11.73 -11.11
CA ALA A 19 -25.10 -11.97 -9.82
C ALA A 19 -25.21 -10.65 -9.03
N CYS A 20 -26.11 -10.61 -8.07
CA CYS A 20 -26.04 -9.66 -6.98
C CYS A 20 -24.66 -9.82 -6.34
N SER A 21 -23.72 -8.95 -6.67
CA SER A 21 -22.57 -8.69 -5.85
C SER A 21 -23.12 -8.11 -4.56
N ASP A 22 -23.34 -8.97 -3.57
CA ASP A 22 -23.57 -8.56 -2.21
C ASP A 22 -22.37 -7.70 -1.78
N ASN A 23 -22.55 -6.39 -1.85
CA ASN A 23 -21.72 -5.44 -1.12
C ASN A 23 -22.04 -5.63 0.37
N GLN A 24 -21.69 -6.77 0.93
CA GLN A 24 -21.49 -6.88 2.37
C GLN A 24 -20.43 -5.84 2.69
N LYS A 25 -20.86 -4.74 3.32
CA LYS A 25 -19.96 -3.77 3.97
C LYS A 25 -19.23 -4.56 5.05
N THR A 26 -18.15 -5.22 4.67
CA THR A 26 -17.26 -5.88 5.60
C THR A 26 -16.79 -4.81 6.57
N LYS A 27 -16.93 -5.09 7.88
CA LYS A 27 -16.46 -4.18 8.91
C LYS A 27 -14.99 -3.87 8.67
N PRO A 28 -14.58 -2.60 8.58
CA PRO A 28 -13.20 -2.27 8.28
C PRO A 28 -12.29 -2.79 9.41
N TYR A 29 -11.14 -3.33 9.05
CA TYR A 29 -10.09 -3.73 9.99
C TYR A 29 -9.05 -2.62 10.17
N LEU A 30 -8.83 -1.83 9.12
CA LEU A 30 -7.83 -0.78 9.09
C LEU A 30 -8.47 0.60 8.93
N LYS A 31 -7.82 1.60 9.53
CA LYS A 31 -8.09 3.02 9.29
C LYS A 31 -6.77 3.72 8.98
N PHE A 32 -6.72 4.46 7.88
CA PHE A 32 -5.59 5.33 7.55
C PHE A 32 -5.50 6.48 8.55
N MET A 33 -4.32 6.69 9.12
CA MET A 33 -4.04 7.74 10.09
C MET A 33 -3.19 8.86 9.52
N GLY A 34 -2.43 8.57 8.47
CA GLY A 34 -1.55 9.53 7.83
C GLY A 34 -0.35 8.86 7.19
N GLY A 35 0.51 9.68 6.60
CA GLY A 35 1.73 9.25 5.95
C GLY A 35 2.27 10.32 5.01
N GLY A 36 3.31 9.98 4.27
CA GLY A 36 3.90 10.88 3.31
C GLY A 36 5.27 10.44 2.82
N LEU A 37 5.86 11.29 2.00
CA LEU A 37 7.25 11.21 1.59
C LEU A 37 8.12 11.93 2.61
N THR A 38 9.21 11.28 3.01
CA THR A 38 10.22 11.87 3.91
C THR A 38 11.54 11.97 3.16
N PHE A 39 12.05 13.19 2.99
CA PHE A 39 13.35 13.44 2.41
C PHE A 39 14.37 13.67 3.52
N ASN A 40 15.36 12.82 3.60
CA ASN A 40 16.44 12.92 4.56
C ASN A 40 17.71 13.46 3.89
N TYR A 41 17.89 14.77 3.95
CA TYR A 41 19.05 15.45 3.34
C TYR A 41 20.38 15.01 3.95
N ARG A 42 20.37 14.58 5.21
CA ARG A 42 21.56 14.11 5.90
C ARG A 42 22.17 12.90 5.20
N TYR A 43 21.32 12.03 4.65
CA TYR A 43 21.73 10.79 4.01
C TYR A 43 21.46 10.79 2.50
N SER A 44 20.90 11.87 1.94
CA SER A 44 20.45 11.95 0.54
C SER A 44 19.49 10.80 0.17
N LYS A 45 18.56 10.49 1.07
CA LYS A 45 17.60 9.40 0.92
C LYS A 45 16.18 9.91 1.08
N ALA A 46 15.27 9.25 0.39
CA ALA A 46 13.84 9.45 0.56
C ALA A 46 13.17 8.12 0.92
N THR A 47 12.13 8.19 1.73
CA THR A 47 11.29 7.03 2.08
C THR A 47 9.83 7.42 2.02
N MET A 48 8.93 6.44 1.82
CA MET A 48 7.51 6.58 2.07
C MET A 48 7.15 6.01 3.43
N VAL A 49 6.33 6.73 4.17
CA VAL A 49 5.79 6.28 5.46
C VAL A 49 4.28 6.23 5.38
N VAL A 50 3.70 5.17 5.90
CA VAL A 50 2.25 5.05 6.09
C VAL A 50 1.97 4.61 7.52
N VAL A 51 0.96 5.26 8.12
CA VAL A 51 0.49 4.94 9.47
C VAL A 51 -0.96 4.52 9.38
N VAL A 52 -1.25 3.35 9.91
CA VAL A 52 -2.60 2.81 9.99
C VAL A 52 -2.93 2.42 11.43
N LYS A 53 -4.23 2.44 11.74
CA LYS A 53 -4.78 1.96 13.00
C LYS A 53 -5.67 0.74 12.75
N THR A 54 -5.56 -0.30 13.57
CA THR A 54 -6.55 -1.37 13.62
C THR A 54 -7.81 -0.88 14.32
N VAL A 55 -8.97 -1.03 13.70
CA VAL A 55 -10.29 -0.63 14.25
C VAL A 55 -11.18 -1.83 14.55
N THR A 56 -10.82 -2.99 14.04
CA THR A 56 -11.39 -4.28 14.41
C THR A 56 -10.25 -5.13 14.99
N PRO A 57 -10.46 -5.81 16.13
CA PRO A 57 -9.45 -6.70 16.70
C PRO A 57 -8.99 -7.75 15.69
N MET A 58 -7.69 -8.00 15.67
CA MET A 58 -7.04 -9.03 14.85
C MET A 58 -6.29 -9.99 15.78
N ASN A 59 -6.29 -11.27 15.43
CA ASN A 59 -5.62 -12.30 16.22
C ASN A 59 -4.10 -12.24 16.03
N GLU A 60 -3.37 -12.76 17.01
CA GLU A 60 -1.95 -13.10 16.86
C GLU A 60 -1.74 -14.03 15.66
N GLY A 61 -0.60 -13.92 15.00
CA GLY A 61 -0.30 -14.65 13.77
C GLY A 61 -0.79 -13.95 12.49
N GLY A 62 -1.68 -12.96 12.58
CA GLY A 62 -2.00 -12.06 11.48
C GLY A 62 -0.87 -11.07 11.21
N LYS A 63 -0.97 -10.35 10.10
CA LYS A 63 0.01 -9.33 9.70
C LYS A 63 -0.61 -8.14 8.99
N ILE A 64 0.09 -7.01 9.06
CA ILE A 64 -0.16 -5.85 8.21
C ILE A 64 0.98 -5.75 7.20
N GLN A 65 0.64 -5.64 5.93
CA GLN A 65 1.57 -5.55 4.82
C GLN A 65 1.37 -4.21 4.09
N ALA A 66 2.44 -3.45 3.91
CA ALA A 66 2.45 -2.31 3.00
C ALA A 66 3.18 -2.65 1.71
N GLN A 67 2.60 -2.25 0.59
CA GLN A 67 3.16 -2.36 -0.75
C GLN A 67 3.42 -0.95 -1.25
N PHE A 68 4.68 -0.56 -1.32
CA PHE A 68 5.13 0.75 -1.77
C PHE A 68 5.56 0.68 -3.23
N GLU A 69 5.02 1.55 -4.07
CA GLU A 69 5.47 1.72 -5.44
C GLU A 69 6.93 2.21 -5.47
N ILE A 70 7.72 1.66 -6.39
CA ILE A 70 9.09 2.09 -6.64
C ILE A 70 9.07 3.01 -7.86
N PRO A 71 9.57 4.26 -7.75
CA PRO A 71 9.58 5.19 -8.88
C PRO A 71 10.23 4.60 -10.13
N GLY A 72 9.48 4.57 -11.25
CA GLY A 72 9.97 4.08 -12.53
C GLY A 72 10.05 2.55 -12.68
N GLU A 73 9.58 1.79 -11.71
CA GLU A 73 9.55 0.32 -11.76
C GLU A 73 8.11 -0.22 -11.74
N LEU A 74 7.92 -1.42 -12.27
CA LEU A 74 6.65 -2.16 -12.15
C LEU A 74 6.56 -2.94 -10.83
N ALA A 75 7.70 -3.13 -10.16
CA ALA A 75 7.77 -3.83 -8.88
C ALA A 75 7.34 -2.92 -7.73
N VAL A 76 6.95 -3.54 -6.62
CA VAL A 76 6.65 -2.86 -5.35
C VAL A 76 7.59 -3.36 -4.26
N GLN A 77 7.90 -2.49 -3.31
CA GLN A 77 8.56 -2.90 -2.07
C GLN A 77 7.50 -3.37 -1.09
N ILE A 78 7.71 -4.54 -0.51
CA ILE A 78 6.82 -5.11 0.50
C ILE A 78 7.46 -4.97 1.86
N VAL A 79 6.70 -4.42 2.81
CA VAL A 79 7.05 -4.32 4.23
C VAL A 79 5.95 -4.96 5.04
N GLU A 80 6.29 -5.88 5.93
CA GLU A 80 5.33 -6.61 6.77
C GLU A 80 5.64 -6.39 8.24
N LEU A 81 4.58 -6.23 9.04
CA LEU A 81 4.63 -6.21 10.49
C LEU A 81 3.65 -7.25 11.04
N PRO A 82 4.07 -8.08 12.00
CA PRO A 82 3.15 -9.00 12.68
C PRO A 82 2.14 -8.22 13.50
N ILE A 83 0.94 -8.76 13.69
CA ILE A 83 -0.05 -8.22 14.59
C ILE A 83 0.44 -8.40 16.03
N ASN A 84 0.49 -7.29 16.75
CA ASN A 84 0.61 -7.25 18.20
C ASN A 84 -0.75 -6.83 18.77
N PRO A 85 -1.47 -7.69 19.50
CA PRO A 85 -2.79 -7.36 20.06
C PRO A 85 -2.80 -6.14 20.99
N GLU A 86 -1.66 -5.80 21.61
CA GLU A 86 -1.51 -4.64 22.47
C GLU A 86 -1.32 -3.34 21.69
N SER A 87 -0.94 -3.43 20.39
CA SER A 87 -0.70 -2.26 19.54
C SER A 87 -1.88 -2.01 18.62
N LEU A 88 -2.41 -0.79 18.67
CA LEU A 88 -3.46 -0.36 17.75
C LEU A 88 -2.92 0.41 16.53
N ILE A 89 -1.65 0.86 16.58
CA ILE A 89 -1.07 1.74 15.57
C ILE A 89 0.16 1.07 14.98
N TYR A 90 0.23 1.05 13.66
CA TYR A 90 1.31 0.45 12.89
C TYR A 90 1.89 1.50 11.94
N LYS A 91 3.20 1.73 12.06
CA LYS A 91 3.98 2.56 11.14
C LYS A 91 4.77 1.62 10.22
N LEU A 92 4.50 1.70 8.92
CA LEU A 92 5.27 0.99 7.90
C LEU A 92 6.04 2.02 7.08
N GLU A 93 7.29 1.71 6.79
CA GLU A 93 8.21 2.60 6.08
C GLU A 93 8.93 1.83 4.98
N SER A 94 8.98 2.39 3.79
CA SER A 94 9.70 1.80 2.66
C SER A 94 11.21 1.79 2.90
N LYS A 95 11.94 0.98 2.16
CA LYS A 95 13.38 1.20 1.95
C LYS A 95 13.59 2.53 1.21
N ALA A 96 14.84 2.95 1.13
CA ALA A 96 15.19 4.16 0.40
C ALA A 96 14.71 4.10 -1.05
N LEU A 97 14.10 5.18 -1.49
CA LEU A 97 13.60 5.38 -2.84
C LEU A 97 14.52 6.33 -3.61
N LEU A 98 14.61 6.13 -4.91
CA LEU A 98 15.31 7.00 -5.86
C LEU A 98 14.37 7.36 -7.01
N GLY A 99 14.64 8.51 -7.65
CA GLY A 99 13.89 8.90 -8.84
C GLY A 99 12.50 9.49 -8.58
N ILE A 100 12.23 9.94 -7.36
CA ILE A 100 10.97 10.63 -7.05
C ILE A 100 10.89 11.92 -7.85
N LYS A 101 9.81 12.09 -8.59
CA LYS A 101 9.55 13.27 -9.43
C LYS A 101 8.44 14.12 -8.83
N LYS A 102 8.60 15.42 -8.98
CA LYS A 102 7.57 16.39 -8.61
C LYS A 102 6.26 16.09 -9.33
N ASP A 103 5.15 16.29 -8.62
CA ASP A 103 3.78 16.14 -9.11
C ASP A 103 3.43 14.74 -9.67
N VAL A 104 4.32 13.73 -9.49
CA VAL A 104 4.06 12.34 -9.87
C VAL A 104 3.57 11.57 -8.65
N PRO A 105 2.35 10.99 -8.69
CA PRO A 105 1.82 10.21 -7.58
C PRO A 105 2.58 8.88 -7.42
N LEU A 106 2.87 8.52 -6.17
CA LEU A 106 3.41 7.23 -5.77
C LEU A 106 2.37 6.51 -4.92
N HIS A 107 1.98 5.32 -5.33
CA HIS A 107 0.90 4.58 -4.71
C HIS A 107 1.41 3.70 -3.56
N VAL A 108 0.56 3.58 -2.55
CA VAL A 108 0.76 2.67 -1.42
C VAL A 108 -0.53 1.90 -1.18
N SER A 109 -0.41 0.58 -1.08
CA SER A 109 -1.49 -0.29 -0.61
C SER A 109 -1.13 -0.86 0.74
N VAL A 110 -2.03 -0.77 1.72
CA VAL A 110 -1.87 -1.42 3.02
C VAL A 110 -2.95 -2.48 3.16
N LEU A 111 -2.53 -3.71 3.42
CA LEU A 111 -3.37 -4.88 3.52
C LEU A 111 -3.28 -5.47 4.93
N ALA A 112 -4.39 -5.96 5.43
CA ALA A 112 -4.46 -6.75 6.65
C ALA A 112 -4.73 -8.21 6.30
N PHE A 113 -4.01 -9.13 6.93
CA PHE A 113 -4.17 -10.57 6.76
C PHE A 113 -4.36 -11.24 8.11
N ASP A 114 -5.19 -12.28 8.12
CA ASP A 114 -5.32 -13.16 9.28
C ASP A 114 -4.14 -14.17 9.39
N GLU A 115 -4.18 -15.03 10.39
CA GLU A 115 -3.21 -16.09 10.64
C GLU A 115 -3.11 -17.14 9.52
N LYS A 116 -4.15 -17.23 8.67
CA LYS A 116 -4.21 -18.14 7.51
C LYS A 116 -3.83 -17.46 6.20
N ASN A 117 -3.28 -16.22 6.26
CA ASN A 117 -3.01 -15.35 5.12
C ASN A 117 -4.24 -15.00 4.25
N VAL A 118 -5.45 -15.03 4.85
CA VAL A 118 -6.64 -14.51 4.17
C VAL A 118 -6.66 -12.99 4.32
N GLN A 119 -6.82 -12.28 3.21
CA GLN A 119 -6.92 -10.83 3.23
C GLN A 119 -8.25 -10.41 3.87
N LEU A 120 -8.16 -9.61 4.93
CA LEU A 120 -9.29 -9.08 5.69
C LEU A 120 -9.70 -7.68 5.23
N ASP A 121 -8.72 -6.85 4.85
CA ASP A 121 -8.96 -5.45 4.48
C ASP A 121 -7.85 -4.91 3.58
N GLN A 122 -8.13 -3.82 2.88
CA GLN A 122 -7.16 -3.09 2.06
C GLN A 122 -7.46 -1.60 2.05
N ILE A 123 -6.43 -0.80 2.30
CA ILE A 123 -6.44 0.66 2.10
C ILE A 123 -5.50 0.98 0.95
N LYS A 124 -5.93 1.83 0.02
CA LYS A 124 -5.09 2.40 -1.04
C LYS A 124 -4.97 3.89 -0.84
N THR A 125 -3.76 4.41 -0.93
CA THR A 125 -3.46 5.84 -0.87
C THR A 125 -2.34 6.18 -1.83
N GLN A 126 -2.08 7.47 -2.02
CA GLN A 126 -0.96 7.96 -2.82
C GLN A 126 -0.33 9.16 -2.15
N PHE A 127 0.95 9.34 -2.41
CA PHE A 127 1.69 10.52 -1.99
C PHE A 127 2.27 11.21 -3.21
N ILE A 128 2.26 12.53 -3.19
CA ILE A 128 2.79 13.37 -4.28
C ILE A 128 3.88 14.24 -3.68
N SER A 129 5.02 14.31 -4.36
CA SER A 129 6.11 15.22 -4.01
C SER A 129 5.90 16.56 -4.70
N ASP A 130 6.13 17.65 -4.01
CA ASP A 130 6.19 19.01 -4.55
C ASP A 130 7.59 19.41 -5.06
N ILE A 131 8.57 18.51 -4.91
CA ILE A 131 9.94 18.68 -5.40
C ILE A 131 10.43 17.44 -6.15
N ASP A 132 11.33 17.63 -7.11
CA ASP A 132 12.11 16.57 -7.70
C ASP A 132 13.22 16.12 -6.75
N GLN A 133 13.41 14.80 -6.59
CA GLN A 133 14.51 14.27 -5.76
C GLN A 133 15.89 14.70 -6.31
N ASP A 134 16.01 14.93 -7.60
CA ASP A 134 17.26 15.39 -8.23
C ASP A 134 17.71 16.77 -7.77
N THR A 135 16.81 17.54 -7.15
CA THR A 135 17.14 18.85 -6.53
C THR A 135 17.81 18.70 -5.18
N LEU A 136 17.82 17.50 -4.59
CA LEU A 136 18.44 17.20 -3.32
C LEU A 136 19.94 16.97 -3.49
N PRO A 137 20.74 17.17 -2.42
CA PRO A 137 22.14 16.81 -2.45
C PRO A 137 22.35 15.34 -2.87
N THR A 138 23.17 15.09 -3.87
CA THR A 138 23.49 13.73 -4.35
C THR A 138 24.39 12.96 -3.40
N LYS A 139 25.04 13.66 -2.46
CA LYS A 139 25.92 13.08 -1.44
C LYS A 139 25.37 13.43 -0.05
N PRO A 140 25.53 12.54 0.93
CA PRO A 140 25.19 12.84 2.31
C PRO A 140 25.88 14.13 2.79
N LEU A 141 25.13 14.99 3.48
CA LEU A 141 25.66 16.22 4.07
C LEU A 141 26.57 15.94 5.27
N MET A 142 26.52 14.72 5.82
CA MET A 142 27.35 14.29 6.93
C MET A 142 28.52 13.45 6.42
N ASP A 143 29.72 13.87 6.78
CA ASP A 143 30.93 13.10 6.53
C ASP A 143 31.02 11.93 7.54
N PRO A 144 31.07 10.66 7.06
CA PRO A 144 31.14 9.51 7.96
C PRO A 144 32.40 9.45 8.83
N ASN A 145 33.44 10.20 8.46
CA ASN A 145 34.70 10.25 9.19
C ASN A 145 34.79 11.39 10.23
N LYS A 146 33.71 12.18 10.35
CA LYS A 146 33.68 13.29 11.32
C LYS A 146 32.88 12.96 12.58
N PRO A 147 33.24 13.54 13.74
CA PRO A 147 32.43 13.41 14.94
C PRO A 147 30.98 13.82 14.72
N GLY A 148 30.05 13.07 15.30
CA GLY A 148 28.60 13.31 15.16
C GLY A 148 27.96 12.62 13.98
N TYR A 149 28.70 11.85 13.17
CA TYR A 149 28.11 10.95 12.18
C TYR A 149 27.38 9.79 12.88
N TYR A 150 26.16 9.56 12.46
CA TYR A 150 25.38 8.38 12.85
C TYR A 150 25.16 7.51 11.62
N PRO A 151 25.44 6.19 11.71
CA PRO A 151 25.24 5.30 10.57
C PRO A 151 23.80 5.33 10.07
N LEU A 152 23.62 5.02 8.80
CA LEU A 152 22.29 4.87 8.20
C LEU A 152 21.47 3.83 8.99
N PRO A 153 20.20 4.12 9.27
CA PRO A 153 19.26 3.11 9.72
C PRO A 153 19.22 1.93 8.73
N GLU A 154 18.91 0.73 9.24
CA GLU A 154 18.93 -0.49 8.42
C GLU A 154 17.98 -0.42 7.22
N ASN A 155 16.80 0.20 7.40
CA ASN A 155 15.81 0.42 6.34
C ASN A 155 16.26 1.41 5.26
N MET A 156 17.39 2.10 5.44
CA MET A 156 17.96 3.04 4.48
C MET A 156 19.25 2.54 3.83
N LYS A 157 19.67 1.32 4.14
CA LYS A 157 20.77 0.63 3.47
C LYS A 157 20.22 -0.18 2.30
#